data_376dc7745918693a50d80ef3fccc18d2
#
_entry.id   376dc7745918693a50d80ef3fccc18d2
#
_cell.length_a   1.000
_cell.length_b   1.000
_cell.length_c   1.000
_cell.angle_alpha   90.00
_cell.angle_beta   90.00
_cell.angle_gamma   90.00
#
_symmetry.space_group_name_H-M   'P 1'
#
loop_
_entity.id
_entity.type
_entity.pdbx_description
1 polymer ?
#
loop_
_entity_poly.entity_id
_entity_poly.type
_entity_poly.pdbx_seq_one_letter_code
_entity_poly.pdbx_strand_id
1 'polypeptide(L)'
;MLPEPANSSHSSSTKKRSRCLSTSMQYKYLRRILKYRHMDFEFALWQMLYLCISPRKVYRNFHYHKQTKDQWARDDPAFLVVLSIWLCVSSVGFAFALKLHFLGFFKFLLWVVFVDCIGVGLVIASLCWFFCNRYLRISTAYNAGQQVEWAYAFDVHLNAFFPLLLILHVIQLFFIIDHPLFISRFIGNSLWLIALVYYIYISFLGYSALPFLRSTVVILYPVLLVVVAYIVSLAVGWNIGQSFMQFYKYRVV
;
A
#
# COMPACT_ATOMS: atom_id res chain seq x y z
N MET A 1 -20.76 -35.82 45.23
CA MET A 1 -21.37 -34.75 44.46
C MET A 1 -20.25 -33.86 43.90
N LEU A 2 -19.92 -34.01 42.63
CA LEU A 2 -18.95 -33.21 41.90
C LEU A 2 -19.72 -32.12 41.14
N PRO A 3 -19.27 -30.84 41.09
CA PRO A 3 -19.95 -29.83 40.32
C PRO A 3 -19.57 -29.95 38.84
N GLU A 4 -20.59 -29.83 37.97
CA GLU A 4 -20.52 -29.78 36.49
C GLU A 4 -19.66 -28.59 35.99
N PRO A 5 -18.94 -28.73 34.86
CA PRO A 5 -18.20 -27.62 34.27
C PRO A 5 -19.13 -26.78 33.39
N ALA A 6 -19.54 -25.62 33.88
CA ALA A 6 -20.13 -24.56 33.07
C ALA A 6 -19.04 -23.86 32.27
N ASN A 7 -18.85 -24.13 30.98
CA ASN A 7 -18.14 -23.22 30.07
C ASN A 7 -18.27 -23.56 28.58
N SER A 8 -19.40 -23.24 27.95
CA SER A 8 -19.49 -23.21 26.48
C SER A 8 -20.21 -21.99 25.91
N SER A 9 -20.74 -21.08 26.75
CA SER A 9 -21.52 -19.92 26.29
C SER A 9 -20.70 -18.63 26.11
N HIS A 10 -19.46 -18.54 26.66
CA HIS A 10 -18.66 -17.30 26.60
C HIS A 10 -17.93 -17.10 25.26
N SER A 11 -17.58 -18.17 24.55
CA SER A 11 -16.80 -18.04 23.30
C SER A 11 -17.64 -17.59 22.08
N SER A 12 -18.92 -17.92 22.06
CA SER A 12 -19.83 -17.52 20.98
C SER A 12 -20.26 -16.04 21.07
N SER A 13 -20.40 -15.53 22.28
CA SER A 13 -20.76 -14.15 22.55
C SER A 13 -19.66 -13.15 22.16
N THR A 14 -18.39 -13.45 22.44
CA THR A 14 -17.24 -12.61 22.06
C THR A 14 -17.03 -12.56 20.55
N LYS A 15 -17.21 -13.68 19.84
CA LYS A 15 -17.09 -13.75 18.38
C LYS A 15 -18.20 -13.01 17.64
N LYS A 16 -19.41 -12.98 18.21
CA LYS A 16 -20.57 -12.24 17.68
C LYS A 16 -20.41 -10.72 17.91
N ARG A 17 -19.86 -10.34 19.04
CA ARG A 17 -19.59 -8.94 19.41
C ARG A 17 -18.48 -8.33 18.53
N SER A 18 -17.41 -9.07 18.23
CA SER A 18 -16.34 -8.61 17.33
C SER A 18 -16.80 -8.47 15.88
N ARG A 19 -17.64 -9.37 15.37
CA ARG A 19 -18.24 -9.24 14.04
C ARG A 19 -19.18 -8.03 13.94
N CYS A 20 -20.01 -7.78 14.94
CA CYS A 20 -20.92 -6.65 14.96
C CYS A 20 -20.16 -5.31 15.02
N LEU A 21 -19.04 -5.23 15.77
CA LEU A 21 -18.17 -4.06 15.80
C LEU A 21 -17.49 -3.81 14.43
N SER A 22 -16.99 -4.87 13.78
CA SER A 22 -16.38 -4.78 12.45
C SER A 22 -17.36 -4.24 11.40
N THR A 23 -18.58 -4.75 11.36
CA THR A 23 -19.61 -4.29 10.40
C THR A 23 -20.05 -2.85 10.66
N SER A 24 -20.19 -2.44 11.92
CA SER A 24 -20.53 -1.06 12.27
C SER A 24 -19.42 -0.06 11.92
N MET A 25 -18.17 -0.47 11.99
CA MET A 25 -17.00 0.34 11.61
C MET A 25 -16.91 0.52 10.09
N GLN A 26 -17.13 -0.53 9.31
CA GLN A 26 -17.18 -0.47 7.85
C GLN A 26 -18.30 0.48 7.36
N TYR A 27 -19.47 0.39 7.96
CA TYR A 27 -20.58 1.29 7.64
C TYR A 27 -20.28 2.76 7.98
N LYS A 28 -19.61 3.02 9.12
CA LYS A 28 -19.16 4.37 9.49
C LYS A 28 -18.12 4.92 8.50
N TYR A 29 -17.20 4.09 8.04
CA TYR A 29 -16.18 4.47 7.07
C TYR A 29 -16.80 4.84 5.71
N LEU A 30 -17.68 3.99 5.17
CA LEU A 30 -18.41 4.28 3.93
C LEU A 30 -19.29 5.54 4.04
N ARG A 31 -19.94 5.75 5.18
CA ARG A 31 -20.74 6.96 5.42
C ARG A 31 -19.88 8.23 5.50
N ARG A 32 -18.62 8.13 5.95
CA ARG A 32 -17.66 9.24 5.96
C ARG A 32 -17.20 9.61 4.56
N ILE A 33 -17.04 8.67 3.64
CA ILE A 33 -16.71 8.94 2.23
C ILE A 33 -17.76 9.87 1.59
N LEU A 34 -19.03 9.71 1.95
CA LEU A 34 -20.12 10.56 1.45
C LEU A 34 -20.23 11.93 2.14
N LYS A 35 -19.53 12.13 3.27
CA LYS A 35 -19.52 13.37 4.04
C LYS A 35 -18.15 14.05 4.02
N TYR A 36 -17.76 14.63 2.87
CA TYR A 36 -16.48 15.30 2.66
C TYR A 36 -16.13 16.35 3.73
N ARG A 37 -17.12 16.98 4.36
CA ARG A 37 -16.96 18.03 5.39
C ARG A 37 -16.32 17.53 6.71
N HIS A 38 -16.23 16.22 6.91
CA HIS A 38 -15.64 15.58 8.09
C HIS A 38 -14.32 14.88 7.80
N MET A 39 -13.76 15.10 6.61
CA MET A 39 -12.47 14.54 6.19
C MET A 39 -11.35 15.51 6.50
N ASP A 40 -10.26 15.01 7.05
CA ASP A 40 -9.05 15.79 7.34
C ASP A 40 -8.08 15.72 6.15
N PHE A 41 -8.35 16.56 5.14
CA PHE A 41 -7.50 16.66 3.95
C PHE A 41 -6.11 17.23 4.26
N GLU A 42 -6.00 18.13 5.23
CA GLU A 42 -4.73 18.72 5.64
C GLU A 42 -3.80 17.64 6.19
N PHE A 43 -4.32 16.80 7.09
CA PHE A 43 -3.57 15.66 7.62
C PHE A 43 -3.20 14.65 6.53
N ALA A 44 -4.11 14.35 5.58
CA ALA A 44 -3.84 13.44 4.48
C ALA A 44 -2.72 13.96 3.56
N LEU A 45 -2.75 15.24 3.20
CA LEU A 45 -1.69 15.88 2.39
C LEU A 45 -0.36 15.93 3.14
N TRP A 46 -0.38 16.29 4.42
CA TRP A 46 0.80 16.24 5.28
C TRP A 46 1.40 14.83 5.30
N GLN A 47 0.57 13.81 5.47
CA GLN A 47 1.02 12.42 5.48
C GLN A 47 1.65 12.02 4.14
N MET A 48 1.03 12.37 3.01
CA MET A 48 1.58 12.09 1.69
C MET A 48 2.93 12.75 1.46
N LEU A 49 3.06 14.02 1.83
CA LEU A 49 4.32 14.75 1.73
C LEU A 49 5.42 14.08 2.57
N TYR A 50 5.10 13.76 3.84
CA TYR A 50 6.09 13.14 4.73
C TYR A 50 6.38 11.68 4.37
N LEU A 51 5.49 10.96 3.70
CA LEU A 51 5.82 9.64 3.13
C LEU A 51 6.95 9.73 2.09
N CYS A 52 7.05 10.84 1.35
CA CYS A 52 8.12 11.04 0.39
C CYS A 52 9.42 11.55 1.03
N ILE A 53 9.33 12.46 2.03
CA ILE A 53 10.50 13.14 2.59
C ILE A 53 11.06 12.40 3.82
N SER A 54 10.20 11.95 4.73
CA SER A 54 10.59 11.35 6.00
C SER A 54 9.52 10.37 6.53
N PRO A 55 9.39 9.17 5.93
CA PRO A 55 8.34 8.22 6.26
C PRO A 55 8.38 7.76 7.73
N ARG A 56 9.54 7.80 8.38
CA ARG A 56 9.67 7.49 9.81
C ARG A 56 8.81 8.41 10.70
N LYS A 57 8.64 9.69 10.33
CA LYS A 57 7.80 10.63 11.09
C LYS A 57 6.32 10.24 11.01
N VAL A 58 5.87 9.75 9.85
CA VAL A 58 4.49 9.30 9.66
C VAL A 58 4.17 8.15 10.60
N TYR A 59 5.01 7.10 10.62
CA TYR A 59 4.77 5.92 11.45
C TYR A 59 4.94 6.18 12.96
N ARG A 60 5.76 7.14 13.35
CA ARG A 60 5.83 7.59 14.75
C ARG A 60 4.50 8.22 15.20
N ASN A 61 3.83 9.00 14.35
CA ASN A 61 2.52 9.57 14.65
C ASN A 61 1.42 8.51 14.74
N PHE A 62 1.50 7.42 13.97
CA PHE A 62 0.56 6.30 14.11
C PHE A 62 0.57 5.68 15.52
N HIS A 63 1.70 5.67 16.18
CA HIS A 63 1.81 5.19 17.57
C HIS A 63 0.97 6.02 18.54
N TYR A 64 0.94 7.35 18.38
CA TYR A 64 0.09 8.24 19.18
C TYR A 64 -1.41 8.02 18.88
N HIS A 65 -1.77 7.80 17.62
CA HIS A 65 -3.15 7.51 17.23
C HIS A 65 -3.68 6.21 17.85
N LYS A 66 -2.86 5.17 17.93
CA LYS A 66 -3.25 3.91 18.58
C LYS A 66 -3.60 4.09 20.05
N GLN A 67 -2.84 4.92 20.78
CA GLN A 67 -3.08 5.17 22.20
C GLN A 67 -4.45 5.85 22.46
N THR A 68 -4.94 6.62 21.50
CA THR A 68 -6.20 7.36 21.63
C THR A 68 -7.42 6.60 21.13
N LYS A 69 -7.29 5.70 20.13
CA LYS A 69 -8.44 5.08 19.44
C LYS A 69 -8.49 3.55 19.49
N ASP A 70 -7.50 2.91 20.12
CA ASP A 70 -7.36 1.44 20.25
C ASP A 70 -7.43 0.63 18.94
N GLN A 71 -7.09 1.26 17.80
CA GLN A 71 -7.13 0.67 16.47
C GLN A 71 -5.89 1.11 15.67
N TRP A 72 -5.32 0.21 14.84
CA TRP A 72 -4.16 0.50 14.00
C TRP A 72 -4.55 0.99 12.60
N ALA A 73 -5.65 0.50 12.06
CA ALA A 73 -6.14 0.89 10.76
C ALA A 73 -6.64 2.35 10.75
N ARG A 74 -6.58 2.98 9.60
CA ARG A 74 -7.00 4.36 9.37
C ARG A 74 -8.52 4.51 9.49
N ASP A 75 -8.95 5.57 10.17
CA ASP A 75 -10.39 5.91 10.34
C ASP A 75 -10.89 6.86 9.27
N ASP A 76 -10.01 7.67 8.67
CA ASP A 76 -10.38 8.74 7.75
C ASP A 76 -10.08 8.33 6.29
N PRO A 77 -11.06 8.37 5.39
CA PRO A 77 -10.88 8.08 3.98
C PRO A 77 -10.22 9.21 3.18
N ALA A 78 -9.90 10.36 3.78
CA ALA A 78 -9.30 11.51 3.10
C ALA A 78 -8.06 11.13 2.28
N PHE A 79 -7.20 10.27 2.81
CA PHE A 79 -6.02 9.79 2.10
C PHE A 79 -6.37 9.04 0.80
N LEU A 80 -7.41 8.18 0.81
CA LEU A 80 -7.86 7.47 -0.38
C LEU A 80 -8.40 8.42 -1.44
N VAL A 81 -9.14 9.44 -1.02
CA VAL A 81 -9.68 10.45 -1.93
C VAL A 81 -8.54 11.22 -2.60
N VAL A 82 -7.56 11.70 -1.83
CA VAL A 82 -6.40 12.42 -2.38
C VAL A 82 -5.55 11.49 -3.27
N LEU A 83 -5.36 10.23 -2.88
CA LEU A 83 -4.66 9.24 -3.71
C LEU A 83 -5.39 9.02 -5.04
N SER A 84 -6.73 8.93 -5.02
CA SER A 84 -7.54 8.79 -6.24
C SER A 84 -7.39 10.00 -7.16
N ILE A 85 -7.32 11.21 -6.61
CA ILE A 85 -7.05 12.43 -7.37
C ILE A 85 -5.67 12.35 -8.03
N TRP A 86 -4.62 11.91 -7.30
CA TRP A 86 -3.28 11.72 -7.84
C TRP A 86 -3.25 10.67 -8.96
N LEU A 87 -4.00 9.57 -8.80
CA LEU A 87 -4.15 8.55 -9.84
C LEU A 87 -4.80 9.13 -11.11
N CYS A 88 -5.85 9.93 -10.97
CA CYS A 88 -6.49 10.61 -12.10
C CYS A 88 -5.52 11.56 -12.81
N VAL A 89 -4.85 12.43 -12.06
CA VAL A 89 -3.88 13.41 -12.61
C VAL A 89 -2.73 12.71 -13.33
N SER A 90 -2.14 11.68 -12.72
CA SER A 90 -1.04 10.93 -13.34
C SER A 90 -1.50 10.17 -14.59
N SER A 91 -2.73 9.63 -14.59
CA SER A 91 -3.30 8.95 -15.75
C SER A 91 -3.51 9.86 -16.94
N VAL A 92 -3.80 11.15 -16.71
CA VAL A 92 -3.84 12.16 -17.79
C VAL A 92 -2.45 12.29 -18.43
N GLY A 93 -1.38 12.40 -17.64
CA GLY A 93 -0.01 12.46 -18.16
C GLY A 93 0.35 11.24 -19.01
N PHE A 94 0.00 10.03 -18.55
CA PHE A 94 0.20 8.80 -19.32
C PHE A 94 -0.64 8.75 -20.59
N ALA A 95 -1.88 9.24 -20.57
CA ALA A 95 -2.73 9.29 -21.74
C ALA A 95 -2.11 10.14 -22.86
N PHE A 96 -1.50 11.27 -22.50
CA PHE A 96 -0.74 12.10 -23.45
C PHE A 96 0.51 11.37 -23.97
N ALA A 97 1.30 10.77 -23.10
CA ALA A 97 2.52 10.06 -23.47
C ALA A 97 2.24 8.84 -24.39
N LEU A 98 1.18 8.10 -24.13
CA LEU A 98 0.77 6.93 -24.90
C LEU A 98 -0.11 7.28 -26.11
N LYS A 99 -0.47 8.56 -26.28
CA LYS A 99 -1.40 9.06 -27.34
C LYS A 99 -2.72 8.30 -27.34
N LEU A 100 -3.31 8.11 -26.14
CA LEU A 100 -4.56 7.38 -26.00
C LEU A 100 -5.76 8.24 -26.45
N HIS A 101 -6.73 7.58 -27.09
CA HIS A 101 -8.04 8.19 -27.33
C HIS A 101 -8.85 8.30 -26.04
N PHE A 102 -9.92 9.08 -26.04
CA PHE A 102 -10.77 9.32 -24.88
C PHE A 102 -11.23 8.03 -24.16
N LEU A 103 -11.71 7.04 -24.92
CA LEU A 103 -12.11 5.75 -24.34
C LEU A 103 -10.92 4.97 -23.77
N GLY A 104 -9.75 5.05 -24.42
CA GLY A 104 -8.50 4.46 -23.94
C GLY A 104 -8.06 5.06 -22.60
N PHE A 105 -8.23 6.37 -22.41
CA PHE A 105 -7.95 7.02 -21.13
C PHE A 105 -8.78 6.42 -19.98
N PHE A 106 -10.10 6.23 -20.16
CA PHE A 106 -10.92 5.63 -19.11
C PHE A 106 -10.56 4.17 -18.83
N LYS A 107 -10.27 3.38 -19.86
CA LYS A 107 -9.79 2.00 -19.68
C LYS A 107 -8.49 1.99 -18.89
N PHE A 108 -7.54 2.89 -19.20
CA PHE A 108 -6.27 3.02 -18.49
C PHE A 108 -6.47 3.43 -17.03
N LEU A 109 -7.28 4.46 -16.77
CA LEU A 109 -7.60 4.90 -15.42
C LEU A 109 -8.23 3.79 -14.58
N LEU A 110 -9.21 3.07 -15.12
CA LEU A 110 -9.83 1.93 -14.44
C LEU A 110 -8.80 0.83 -14.15
N TRP A 111 -7.90 0.56 -15.10
CA TRP A 111 -6.84 -0.43 -14.92
C TRP A 111 -5.91 -0.04 -13.76
N VAL A 112 -5.39 1.18 -13.77
CA VAL A 112 -4.45 1.66 -12.73
C VAL A 112 -5.11 1.68 -11.34
N VAL A 113 -6.38 2.10 -11.26
CA VAL A 113 -7.11 2.13 -9.98
C VAL A 113 -7.44 0.72 -9.48
N PHE A 114 -8.09 -0.10 -10.32
CA PHE A 114 -8.63 -1.38 -9.84
C PHE A 114 -7.62 -2.52 -9.88
N VAL A 115 -6.69 -2.53 -10.83
CA VAL A 115 -5.69 -3.59 -10.94
C VAL A 115 -4.43 -3.21 -10.18
N ASP A 116 -3.79 -2.09 -10.53
CA ASP A 116 -2.47 -1.76 -10.00
C ASP A 116 -2.54 -1.26 -8.54
N CYS A 117 -3.53 -0.44 -8.18
CA CYS A 117 -3.66 0.05 -6.82
C CYS A 117 -4.43 -0.94 -5.93
N ILE A 118 -5.67 -1.28 -6.28
CA ILE A 118 -6.53 -2.09 -5.41
C ILE A 118 -6.16 -3.56 -5.51
N GLY A 119 -6.11 -4.15 -6.70
CA GLY A 119 -5.91 -5.58 -6.92
C GLY A 119 -4.55 -6.05 -6.40
N VAL A 120 -3.47 -5.40 -6.83
CA VAL A 120 -2.12 -5.68 -6.32
C VAL A 120 -2.05 -5.43 -4.81
N GLY A 121 -2.70 -4.36 -4.33
CA GLY A 121 -2.78 -4.03 -2.91
C GLY A 121 -3.47 -5.10 -2.08
N LEU A 122 -4.59 -5.65 -2.55
CA LEU A 122 -5.30 -6.74 -1.88
C LEU A 122 -4.42 -7.99 -1.75
N VAL A 123 -3.69 -8.34 -2.80
CA VAL A 123 -2.78 -9.49 -2.80
C VAL A 123 -1.63 -9.26 -1.81
N ILE A 124 -0.92 -8.13 -1.91
CA ILE A 124 0.23 -7.84 -1.05
C ILE A 124 -0.20 -7.70 0.41
N ALA A 125 -1.28 -6.96 0.68
CA ALA A 125 -1.81 -6.80 2.04
C ALA A 125 -2.20 -8.16 2.66
N SER A 126 -2.86 -9.03 1.90
CA SER A 126 -3.26 -10.36 2.39
C SER A 126 -2.04 -11.26 2.66
N LEU A 127 -1.04 -11.24 1.77
CA LEU A 127 0.20 -11.99 1.97
C LEU A 127 0.97 -11.48 3.20
N CYS A 128 1.16 -10.17 3.32
CA CYS A 128 1.85 -9.58 4.47
C CYS A 128 1.08 -9.79 5.78
N TRP A 129 -0.25 -9.61 5.77
CA TRP A 129 -1.11 -9.90 6.91
C TRP A 129 -0.97 -11.36 7.38
N PHE A 130 -1.06 -12.32 6.46
CA PHE A 130 -0.91 -13.73 6.76
C PHE A 130 0.50 -14.03 7.30
N PHE A 131 1.54 -13.56 6.61
CA PHE A 131 2.93 -13.79 6.97
C PHE A 131 3.27 -13.20 8.35
N CYS A 132 2.89 -11.94 8.61
CA CYS A 132 3.17 -11.29 9.88
C CYS A 132 2.45 -11.97 11.05
N ASN A 133 1.17 -12.32 10.88
CA ASN A 133 0.41 -12.99 11.93
C ASN A 133 0.87 -14.42 12.19
N ARG A 134 1.37 -15.11 11.16
CA ARG A 134 1.80 -16.51 11.27
C ARG A 134 3.22 -16.67 11.79
N TYR A 135 4.16 -15.82 11.33
CA TYR A 135 5.58 -16.04 11.54
C TYR A 135 6.26 -14.97 12.39
N LEU A 136 5.78 -13.73 12.39
CA LEU A 136 6.46 -12.62 13.07
C LEU A 136 5.80 -12.22 14.39
N ARG A 137 4.61 -12.72 14.70
CA ARG A 137 3.89 -12.37 15.93
C ARG A 137 4.52 -12.99 17.17
N ILE A 138 4.73 -12.16 18.21
CA ILE A 138 5.13 -12.61 19.54
C ILE A 138 3.87 -12.81 20.39
N SER A 139 3.71 -14.00 20.95
CA SER A 139 2.65 -14.30 21.91
C SER A 139 3.24 -14.20 23.32
N THR A 140 3.17 -13.00 23.91
CA THR A 140 3.47 -12.78 25.34
C THR A 140 2.19 -12.55 26.11
N ALA A 141 2.21 -12.76 27.44
CA ALA A 141 1.04 -12.51 28.29
C ALA A 141 0.46 -11.09 28.15
N TYR A 142 1.33 -10.10 27.92
CA TYR A 142 0.95 -8.69 27.69
C TYR A 142 0.31 -8.45 26.32
N ASN A 143 0.72 -9.19 25.29
CA ASN A 143 0.22 -9.06 23.90
C ASN A 143 -0.74 -10.18 23.52
N ALA A 144 -1.29 -10.90 24.52
CA ALA A 144 -2.22 -11.99 24.28
C ALA A 144 -3.47 -11.47 23.56
N GLY A 145 -3.62 -11.89 22.29
CA GLY A 145 -4.76 -11.48 21.44
C GLY A 145 -4.50 -10.35 20.44
N GLN A 146 -3.39 -9.61 20.53
CA GLN A 146 -3.05 -8.61 19.51
C GLN A 146 -2.62 -9.29 18.19
N GLN A 147 -3.17 -8.81 17.08
CA GLN A 147 -2.88 -9.31 15.73
C GLN A 147 -2.81 -8.13 14.77
N VAL A 148 -2.07 -8.32 13.67
CA VAL A 148 -2.12 -7.36 12.57
C VAL A 148 -3.52 -7.37 11.99
N GLU A 149 -4.18 -6.21 11.99
CA GLU A 149 -5.46 -6.02 11.33
C GLU A 149 -5.26 -6.06 9.81
N TRP A 150 -6.16 -6.74 9.08
CA TRP A 150 -6.05 -6.78 7.63
C TRP A 150 -6.17 -5.38 6.99
N ALA A 151 -7.06 -4.55 7.53
CA ALA A 151 -7.22 -3.16 7.09
C ALA A 151 -5.93 -2.34 7.30
N TYR A 152 -5.18 -2.58 8.38
CA TYR A 152 -3.87 -1.96 8.59
C TYR A 152 -2.84 -2.41 7.55
N ALA A 153 -2.82 -3.71 7.20
CA ALA A 153 -1.93 -4.20 6.16
C ALA A 153 -2.21 -3.54 4.80
N PHE A 154 -3.49 -3.30 4.49
CA PHE A 154 -3.88 -2.57 3.29
C PHE A 154 -3.51 -1.08 3.36
N ASP A 155 -3.64 -0.44 4.52
CA ASP A 155 -3.17 0.94 4.73
C ASP A 155 -1.66 1.09 4.56
N VAL A 156 -0.87 0.12 5.02
CA VAL A 156 0.59 0.08 4.80
C VAL A 156 0.90 -0.01 3.31
N HIS A 157 0.17 -0.84 2.55
CA HIS A 157 0.30 -0.90 1.09
C HIS A 157 0.01 0.47 0.46
N LEU A 158 -1.10 1.12 0.79
CA LEU A 158 -1.46 2.42 0.23
C LEU A 158 -0.41 3.50 0.53
N ASN A 159 0.15 3.50 1.74
CA ASN A 159 1.23 4.40 2.13
C ASN A 159 2.49 4.17 1.29
N ALA A 160 2.84 2.90 1.03
CA ALA A 160 4.00 2.54 0.21
C ALA A 160 3.76 2.78 -1.29
N PHE A 161 2.52 2.60 -1.74
CA PHE A 161 2.12 2.78 -3.13
C PHE A 161 2.18 4.24 -3.58
N PHE A 162 1.89 5.21 -2.71
CA PHE A 162 1.87 6.62 -3.08
C PHE A 162 3.23 7.14 -3.60
N PRO A 163 4.37 6.98 -2.90
CA PRO A 163 5.67 7.38 -3.45
C PRO A 163 6.09 6.58 -4.68
N LEU A 164 5.73 5.28 -4.74
CA LEU A 164 5.95 4.46 -5.93
C LEU A 164 5.20 5.06 -7.13
N LEU A 165 3.94 5.45 -6.95
CA LEU A 165 3.13 6.13 -7.96
C LEU A 165 3.81 7.42 -8.44
N LEU A 166 4.31 8.26 -7.52
CA LEU A 166 5.01 9.50 -7.89
C LEU A 166 6.26 9.22 -8.73
N ILE A 167 7.07 8.23 -8.35
CA ILE A 167 8.30 7.90 -9.08
C ILE A 167 7.97 7.34 -10.46
N LEU A 168 7.06 6.36 -10.55
CA LEU A 168 6.78 5.65 -11.80
C LEU A 168 5.77 6.35 -12.71
N HIS A 169 4.81 7.10 -12.16
CA HIS A 169 3.77 7.76 -12.95
C HIS A 169 3.98 9.25 -13.16
N VAL A 170 4.88 9.89 -12.39
CA VAL A 170 5.18 11.32 -12.57
C VAL A 170 6.62 11.50 -13.02
N ILE A 171 7.60 11.06 -12.22
CA ILE A 171 9.02 11.31 -12.54
C ILE A 171 9.42 10.56 -13.81
N GLN A 172 9.00 9.30 -13.96
CA GLN A 172 9.33 8.50 -15.14
C GLN A 172 8.82 9.12 -16.45
N LEU A 173 7.68 9.85 -16.43
CA LEU A 173 7.15 10.52 -17.64
C LEU A 173 8.16 11.50 -18.25
N PHE A 174 8.93 12.20 -17.44
CA PHE A 174 9.97 13.14 -17.92
C PHE A 174 11.16 12.43 -18.56
N PHE A 175 11.36 11.14 -18.26
CA PHE A 175 12.46 10.32 -18.76
C PHE A 175 12.03 9.27 -19.78
N ILE A 176 10.78 9.31 -20.23
CA ILE A 176 10.31 8.53 -21.36
C ILE A 176 10.90 9.13 -22.66
N ILE A 177 12.16 8.81 -22.89
CA ILE A 177 12.85 9.17 -24.12
C ILE A 177 12.84 7.91 -24.97
N ASP A 178 12.19 7.98 -26.10
CA ASP A 178 12.01 6.87 -27.06
C ASP A 178 13.30 6.61 -27.87
N HIS A 179 14.44 6.60 -27.17
CA HIS A 179 15.75 6.33 -27.76
C HIS A 179 16.33 5.00 -27.26
N PRO A 180 16.88 4.18 -28.17
CA PRO A 180 17.50 2.89 -27.83
C PRO A 180 18.86 3.04 -27.12
N LEU A 181 19.15 4.20 -26.55
CA LEU A 181 20.39 4.49 -25.85
C LEU A 181 20.45 3.78 -24.50
N PHE A 182 21.65 3.28 -24.15
CA PHE A 182 21.92 2.69 -22.85
C PHE A 182 21.48 3.60 -21.69
N ILE A 183 21.66 4.92 -21.82
CA ILE A 183 21.30 5.93 -20.81
C ILE A 183 19.81 5.90 -20.50
N SER A 184 18.93 5.84 -21.51
CA SER A 184 17.47 5.77 -21.31
C SER A 184 17.07 4.52 -20.52
N ARG A 185 17.67 3.39 -20.85
CA ARG A 185 17.46 2.10 -20.16
C ARG A 185 17.97 2.15 -18.72
N PHE A 186 19.17 2.69 -18.53
CA PHE A 186 19.77 2.83 -17.20
C PHE A 186 18.92 3.70 -16.28
N ILE A 187 18.48 4.89 -16.75
CA ILE A 187 17.63 5.79 -15.97
C ILE A 187 16.27 5.14 -15.69
N GLY A 188 15.62 4.59 -16.71
CA GLY A 188 14.31 3.95 -16.56
C GLY A 188 14.32 2.81 -15.56
N ASN A 189 15.26 1.86 -15.69
CA ASN A 189 15.39 0.74 -14.76
C ASN A 189 15.80 1.18 -13.35
N SER A 190 16.62 2.24 -13.22
CA SER A 190 17.00 2.82 -11.92
C SER A 190 15.80 3.43 -11.20
N LEU A 191 14.88 4.09 -11.91
CA LEU A 191 13.63 4.59 -11.31
C LEU A 191 12.76 3.45 -10.79
N TRP A 192 12.68 2.33 -11.52
CA TRP A 192 11.99 1.13 -11.04
C TRP A 192 12.64 0.55 -9.79
N LEU A 193 13.98 0.43 -9.77
CA LEU A 193 14.72 -0.01 -8.60
C LEU A 193 14.40 0.87 -7.38
N ILE A 194 14.55 2.19 -7.53
CA ILE A 194 14.31 3.15 -6.45
C ILE A 194 12.85 3.05 -5.95
N ALA A 195 11.89 3.00 -6.85
CA ALA A 195 10.47 2.93 -6.50
C ALA A 195 10.14 1.66 -5.70
N LEU A 196 10.62 0.49 -6.14
CA LEU A 196 10.36 -0.79 -5.47
C LEU A 196 11.10 -0.89 -4.13
N VAL A 197 12.36 -0.47 -4.06
CA VAL A 197 13.12 -0.44 -2.80
C VAL A 197 12.44 0.49 -1.79
N TYR A 198 11.98 1.64 -2.24
CA TYR A 198 11.30 2.59 -1.37
C TYR A 198 9.94 2.06 -0.90
N TYR A 199 9.20 1.37 -1.76
CA TYR A 199 7.97 0.66 -1.41
C TYR A 199 8.20 -0.38 -0.30
N ILE A 200 9.22 -1.22 -0.46
CA ILE A 200 9.58 -2.24 0.53
C ILE A 200 10.01 -1.59 1.85
N TYR A 201 10.78 -0.50 1.78
CA TYR A 201 11.22 0.25 2.95
C TYR A 201 10.06 0.86 3.75
N ILE A 202 9.09 1.49 3.08
CA ILE A 202 7.89 2.03 3.75
C ILE A 202 7.06 0.89 4.36
N SER A 203 6.90 -0.22 3.65
CA SER A 203 6.22 -1.40 4.17
C SER A 203 6.92 -1.93 5.43
N PHE A 204 8.25 -2.04 5.41
CA PHE A 204 9.05 -2.41 6.59
C PHE A 204 8.81 -1.45 7.76
N LEU A 205 8.81 -0.13 7.54
CA LEU A 205 8.53 0.84 8.61
C LEU A 205 7.12 0.67 9.19
N GLY A 206 6.13 0.39 8.34
CA GLY A 206 4.75 0.16 8.77
C GLY A 206 4.64 -1.03 9.73
N TYR A 207 5.18 -2.17 9.34
CA TYR A 207 5.15 -3.35 10.20
C TYR A 207 6.07 -3.25 11.43
N SER A 208 7.19 -2.52 11.33
CA SER A 208 8.09 -2.27 12.47
C SER A 208 7.49 -1.34 13.52
N ALA A 209 6.45 -0.57 13.18
CA ALA A 209 5.72 0.25 14.12
C ALA A 209 4.83 -0.57 15.08
N LEU A 210 4.59 -1.85 14.78
CA LEU A 210 3.75 -2.73 15.60
C LEU A 210 4.58 -3.40 16.71
N PRO A 211 4.31 -3.12 18.00
CA PRO A 211 5.17 -3.58 19.12
C PRO A 211 5.10 -5.08 19.36
N PHE A 212 4.10 -5.77 18.82
CA PHE A 212 3.90 -7.21 18.96
C PHE A 212 4.49 -8.03 17.81
N LEU A 213 5.19 -7.39 16.86
CA LEU A 213 5.95 -8.08 15.82
C LEU A 213 7.44 -8.12 16.15
N ARG A 214 8.07 -9.25 15.83
CA ARG A 214 9.51 -9.47 15.96
C ARG A 214 10.14 -9.72 14.60
N SER A 215 11.43 -9.37 14.48
CA SER A 215 12.23 -9.68 13.29
C SER A 215 11.63 -9.15 11.97
N THR A 216 11.00 -7.98 12.01
CA THR A 216 10.39 -7.32 10.85
C THR A 216 11.37 -7.05 9.71
N VAL A 217 12.69 -7.13 9.97
CA VAL A 217 13.77 -7.02 8.97
C VAL A 217 13.60 -8.01 7.81
N VAL A 218 12.93 -9.16 8.04
CA VAL A 218 12.62 -10.13 6.96
C VAL A 218 11.82 -9.51 5.82
N ILE A 219 11.03 -8.46 6.09
CA ILE A 219 10.27 -7.71 5.07
C ILE A 219 11.20 -6.97 4.10
N LEU A 220 12.46 -6.74 4.47
CA LEU A 220 13.46 -6.13 3.57
C LEU A 220 14.13 -7.14 2.63
N TYR A 221 14.01 -8.45 2.85
CA TYR A 221 14.67 -9.46 2.01
C TYR A 221 14.31 -9.38 0.52
N PRO A 222 13.07 -9.03 0.11
CA PRO A 222 12.74 -8.82 -1.29
C PRO A 222 13.58 -7.75 -1.99
N VAL A 223 14.22 -6.82 -1.25
CA VAL A 223 15.14 -5.82 -1.82
C VAL A 223 16.28 -6.50 -2.59
N LEU A 224 16.82 -7.60 -2.05
CA LEU A 224 17.88 -8.35 -2.72
C LEU A 224 17.42 -8.87 -4.10
N LEU A 225 16.20 -9.40 -4.18
CA LEU A 225 15.63 -9.88 -5.45
C LEU A 225 15.46 -8.73 -6.46
N VAL A 226 15.00 -7.57 -6.00
CA VAL A 226 14.84 -6.37 -6.84
C VAL A 226 16.18 -5.88 -7.37
N VAL A 227 17.24 -5.87 -6.54
CA VAL A 227 18.59 -5.49 -6.96
C VAL A 227 19.15 -6.48 -7.99
N VAL A 228 18.99 -7.78 -7.77
CA VAL A 228 19.42 -8.81 -8.74
C VAL A 228 18.67 -8.65 -10.06
N ALA A 229 17.35 -8.47 -10.02
CA ALA A 229 16.53 -8.23 -11.23
C ALA A 229 16.98 -6.97 -11.99
N TYR A 230 17.34 -5.90 -11.28
CA TYR A 230 17.89 -4.69 -11.88
C TYR A 230 19.21 -4.96 -12.63
N ILE A 231 20.16 -5.65 -11.97
CA ILE A 231 21.46 -5.97 -12.59
C ILE A 231 21.25 -6.83 -13.84
N VAL A 232 20.42 -7.87 -13.75
CA VAL A 232 20.09 -8.76 -14.87
C VAL A 232 19.42 -7.97 -15.99
N SER A 233 18.50 -7.06 -15.70
CA SER A 233 17.82 -6.24 -16.72
C SER A 233 18.78 -5.36 -17.52
N LEU A 234 19.79 -4.81 -16.86
CA LEU A 234 20.83 -4.03 -17.52
C LEU A 234 21.76 -4.92 -18.37
N ALA A 235 22.15 -6.08 -17.86
CA ALA A 235 23.04 -7.02 -18.55
C ALA A 235 22.40 -7.60 -19.84
N VAL A 236 21.11 -7.97 -19.75
CA VAL A 236 20.34 -8.49 -20.90
C VAL A 236 19.89 -7.38 -21.86
N GLY A 237 19.98 -6.13 -21.44
CA GLY A 237 19.54 -5.02 -22.27
C GLY A 237 18.02 -4.78 -22.23
N TRP A 238 17.32 -5.31 -21.23
CA TRP A 238 15.89 -5.16 -21.08
C TRP A 238 15.51 -3.79 -20.49
N ASN A 239 14.60 -3.08 -21.17
CA ASN A 239 14.04 -1.82 -20.67
C ASN A 239 12.70 -2.10 -20.00
N ILE A 240 12.70 -2.14 -18.67
CA ILE A 240 11.51 -2.41 -17.84
C ILE A 240 10.42 -1.38 -18.12
N GLY A 241 10.78 -0.09 -18.16
CA GLY A 241 9.82 0.99 -18.39
C GLY A 241 9.10 0.88 -19.74
N GLN A 242 9.84 0.60 -20.81
CA GLN A 242 9.23 0.41 -22.15
C GLN A 242 8.32 -0.83 -22.18
N SER A 243 8.73 -1.92 -21.53
CA SER A 243 7.91 -3.13 -21.48
C SER A 243 6.57 -2.87 -20.77
N PHE A 244 6.57 -2.12 -19.67
CA PHE A 244 5.35 -1.72 -18.99
C PHE A 244 4.47 -0.78 -19.83
N MET A 245 5.07 0.18 -20.51
CA MET A 245 4.32 1.05 -21.43
C MET A 245 3.67 0.29 -22.58
N GLN A 246 4.39 -0.66 -23.19
CA GLN A 246 3.84 -1.53 -24.23
C GLN A 246 2.72 -2.42 -23.68
N PHE A 247 2.88 -2.95 -22.48
CA PHE A 247 1.85 -3.72 -21.79
C PHE A 247 0.58 -2.90 -21.57
N TYR A 248 0.68 -1.68 -21.04
CA TYR A 248 -0.47 -0.79 -20.89
C TYR A 248 -1.12 -0.45 -22.24
N LYS A 249 -0.33 -0.10 -23.25
CA LYS A 249 -0.83 0.17 -24.61
C LYS A 249 -1.61 -1.02 -25.16
N TYR A 250 -1.09 -2.23 -25.02
CA TYR A 250 -1.77 -3.45 -25.48
C TYR A 250 -3.09 -3.70 -24.76
N ARG A 251 -3.19 -3.38 -23.46
CA ARG A 251 -4.40 -3.61 -22.65
C ARG A 251 -5.48 -2.56 -22.86
N VAL A 252 -5.12 -1.36 -23.29
CA VAL A 252 -6.00 -0.19 -23.31
C VAL A 252 -6.47 0.14 -24.73
N VAL A 253 -5.65 -0.13 -25.73
CA VAL A 253 -6.00 0.00 -27.15
C VAL A 253 -6.72 -1.24 -27.63
#